data_78519aca58d7d52b5c9e0d4615c542a5
#
_entry.id   78519aca58d7d52b5c9e0d4615c542a5
#
_cell.length_a   1.000
_cell.length_b   1.000
_cell.length_c   1.000
_cell.angle_alpha   90.00
_cell.angle_beta   90.00
_cell.angle_gamma   90.00
#
_symmetry.space_group_name_H-M   'P 1'
#
loop_
_entity.id
_entity.type
_entity.pdbx_description
1 polymer ?
#
loop_
_entity_poly.entity_id
_entity_poly.type
_entity_poly.pdbx_seq_one_letter_code
_entity_poly.pdbx_strand_id
1 'polypeptide(L)'
;MQTQQDHTQASPLVTFIVACYNLPIEMICQCLDSIIGLSLSRSEREIILVDDGSDESPLGQLKPYIDDIVYVRQPNAGLSAARNRGIQMATGQYLQFVDGDDYLLHAAYEHCLGLIRSKLPDIVMFDFTNEDENENVNVNENVNVKNDDLKSGCEYLSQHNLQATACCYLFRRDIIGSLRFTPGIYHEDEEFTPQLLLRAETVCSTNVQAYFYRHRPHSITTEADKRQIIKRLNDSRLVIKKLNLLTDTLPPSERKAMQRRVAQLAMDYIYNIIIQTRDRKYLDRKLEDLHAEGLFPLPDHDYTTKYKWFRRLTNSSIGLTLLTNVLPMIKKER
;
A
#
# COMPACT_ATOMS: atom_id res chain seq x y z
N MET A 1 39.27 -22.21 29.78
CA MET A 1 38.72 -21.91 28.48
C MET A 1 37.21 -21.98 28.58
N GLN A 2 36.57 -20.84 28.83
CA GLN A 2 35.11 -20.72 28.80
C GLN A 2 34.70 -20.52 27.35
N THR A 3 34.01 -21.48 26.77
CA THR A 3 33.34 -21.34 25.46
C THR A 3 32.22 -20.37 25.65
N GLN A 4 32.39 -19.13 25.11
CA GLN A 4 31.28 -18.23 24.84
C GLN A 4 30.37 -18.93 23.82
N GLN A 5 29.23 -19.41 24.30
CA GLN A 5 28.11 -19.74 23.40
C GLN A 5 27.57 -18.41 22.84
N ASP A 6 27.93 -18.11 21.61
CA ASP A 6 27.26 -17.11 20.82
C ASP A 6 25.79 -17.55 20.66
N HIS A 7 24.92 -17.07 21.54
CA HIS A 7 23.48 -17.10 21.31
C HIS A 7 23.16 -16.05 20.22
N THR A 8 23.39 -16.39 18.96
CA THR A 8 22.75 -15.73 17.87
C THR A 8 21.25 -15.98 18.00
N GLN A 9 20.56 -15.07 18.67
CA GLN A 9 19.10 -15.08 18.77
C GLN A 9 18.57 -15.04 17.35
N ALA A 10 17.88 -16.09 16.90
CA ALA A 10 17.32 -16.16 15.56
C ALA A 10 16.42 -14.92 15.35
N SER A 11 16.58 -14.22 14.21
CA SER A 11 15.74 -13.07 13.90
C SER A 11 14.27 -13.48 13.82
N PRO A 12 13.33 -12.64 14.28
CA PRO A 12 11.90 -12.90 14.16
C PRO A 12 11.51 -13.24 12.71
N LEU A 13 10.49 -14.06 12.53
CA LEU A 13 9.98 -14.37 11.21
C LEU A 13 9.33 -13.13 10.58
N VAL A 14 8.50 -12.40 11.34
CA VAL A 14 7.80 -11.20 10.85
C VAL A 14 7.97 -10.04 11.83
N THR A 15 8.35 -8.86 11.31
CA THR A 15 8.19 -7.58 12.00
C THR A 15 6.92 -6.89 11.50
N PHE A 16 6.00 -6.63 12.42
CA PHE A 16 4.82 -5.80 12.18
C PHE A 16 5.15 -4.35 12.55
N ILE A 17 5.06 -3.45 11.58
CA ILE A 17 5.29 -2.02 11.75
C ILE A 17 3.93 -1.34 11.82
N VAL A 18 3.54 -0.95 13.03
CA VAL A 18 2.23 -0.32 13.30
C VAL A 18 2.45 1.18 13.46
N ALA A 19 1.81 2.00 12.61
CA ALA A 19 1.86 3.46 12.70
C ALA A 19 0.58 3.99 13.35
N CYS A 20 0.70 4.89 14.34
CA CYS A 20 -0.44 5.54 14.95
C CYS A 20 -0.21 7.05 15.14
N TYR A 21 -1.29 7.83 15.04
CA TYR A 21 -1.32 9.26 15.35
C TYR A 21 -2.73 9.67 15.75
N ASN A 22 -2.91 10.18 16.97
CA ASN A 22 -4.18 10.62 17.52
C ASN A 22 -5.33 9.61 17.32
N LEU A 23 -5.06 8.32 17.54
CA LEU A 23 -6.04 7.25 17.43
C LEU A 23 -6.69 6.95 18.78
N PRO A 24 -7.99 6.58 18.80
CA PRO A 24 -8.61 5.98 19.96
C PRO A 24 -7.83 4.73 20.39
N ILE A 25 -7.64 4.58 21.71
CA ILE A 25 -6.83 3.47 22.24
C ILE A 25 -7.42 2.09 21.89
N GLU A 26 -8.73 2.00 21.83
CA GLU A 26 -9.46 0.78 21.52
C GLU A 26 -9.09 0.24 20.12
N MET A 27 -8.83 1.14 19.17
CA MET A 27 -8.40 0.75 17.82
C MET A 27 -6.99 0.21 17.84
N ILE A 28 -6.07 0.89 18.54
CA ILE A 28 -4.69 0.44 18.70
C ILE A 28 -4.67 -0.93 19.39
N CYS A 29 -5.45 -1.13 20.46
CA CYS A 29 -5.57 -2.41 21.14
C CYS A 29 -6.09 -3.50 20.20
N GLN A 30 -7.16 -3.25 19.45
CA GLN A 30 -7.69 -4.22 18.49
C GLN A 30 -6.67 -4.58 17.40
N CYS A 31 -5.92 -3.61 16.90
CA CYS A 31 -4.81 -3.84 15.97
C CYS A 31 -3.76 -4.78 16.59
N LEU A 32 -3.30 -4.48 17.80
CA LEU A 32 -2.30 -5.30 18.51
C LEU A 32 -2.83 -6.70 18.82
N ASP A 33 -4.07 -6.83 19.29
CA ASP A 33 -4.70 -8.13 19.58
C ASP A 33 -4.76 -9.00 18.33
N SER A 34 -5.06 -8.41 17.16
CA SER A 34 -5.10 -9.15 15.89
C SER A 34 -3.73 -9.72 15.49
N ILE A 35 -2.64 -9.04 15.85
CA ILE A 35 -1.28 -9.49 15.58
C ILE A 35 -0.82 -10.52 16.63
N ILE A 36 -1.13 -10.26 17.92
CA ILE A 36 -0.74 -11.11 19.03
C ILE A 36 -1.46 -12.46 18.97
N GLY A 37 -2.69 -12.47 18.47
CA GLY A 37 -3.51 -13.66 18.30
C GLY A 37 -3.03 -14.63 17.20
N LEU A 38 -2.10 -14.21 16.32
CA LEU A 38 -1.55 -15.08 15.27
C LEU A 38 -0.73 -16.25 15.84
N SER A 39 -0.58 -17.31 15.05
CA SER A 39 0.20 -18.53 15.42
C SER A 39 1.72 -18.32 15.50
N LEU A 40 2.15 -17.06 15.62
CA LEU A 40 3.54 -16.68 15.79
C LEU A 40 3.89 -16.63 17.30
N SER A 41 4.91 -17.37 17.71
CA SER A 41 5.47 -17.23 19.06
C SER A 41 6.09 -15.84 19.26
N ARG A 42 6.34 -15.44 20.51
CA ARG A 42 7.04 -14.18 20.82
C ARG A 42 8.41 -14.07 20.15
N SER A 43 9.10 -15.17 19.94
CA SER A 43 10.39 -15.19 19.25
C SER A 43 10.27 -15.11 17.73
N GLU A 44 9.11 -15.43 17.17
CA GLU A 44 8.86 -15.36 15.71
C GLU A 44 8.25 -14.02 15.27
N ARG A 45 7.71 -13.22 16.20
CA ARG A 45 7.14 -11.91 15.89
C ARG A 45 7.86 -10.77 16.58
N GLU A 46 7.94 -9.65 15.90
CA GLU A 46 8.36 -8.37 16.43
C GLU A 46 7.25 -7.36 16.10
N ILE A 47 6.80 -6.57 17.07
CA ILE A 47 5.77 -5.53 16.86
C ILE A 47 6.40 -4.19 17.21
N ILE A 48 6.57 -3.33 16.22
CA ILE A 48 7.08 -1.96 16.39
C ILE A 48 5.92 -1.00 16.24
N LEU A 49 5.45 -0.44 17.37
CA LEU A 49 4.40 0.57 17.39
C LEU A 49 5.05 1.96 17.34
N VAL A 50 4.88 2.67 16.23
CA VAL A 50 5.41 4.01 16.03
C VAL A 50 4.30 5.03 16.24
N ASP A 51 4.36 5.77 17.36
CA ASP A 51 3.53 6.95 17.64
C ASP A 51 4.15 8.18 16.97
N ASP A 52 3.49 8.67 15.92
CA ASP A 52 3.95 9.83 15.14
C ASP A 52 3.58 11.15 15.81
N GLY A 53 3.81 11.25 17.13
CA GLY A 53 3.65 12.48 17.89
C GLY A 53 2.22 12.79 18.26
N SER A 54 1.43 11.80 18.67
CA SER A 54 0.07 12.02 19.18
C SER A 54 0.07 13.07 20.30
N ASP A 55 -0.98 13.89 20.38
CA ASP A 55 -1.14 14.94 21.40
C ASP A 55 -1.05 14.33 22.80
N GLU A 56 -1.76 13.22 23.01
CA GLU A 56 -1.64 12.38 24.21
C GLU A 56 -0.97 11.06 23.83
N SER A 57 0.11 10.71 24.55
CA SER A 57 0.80 9.42 24.32
C SER A 57 -0.09 8.25 24.73
N PRO A 58 -0.31 7.25 23.87
CA PRO A 58 -1.08 6.07 24.25
C PRO A 58 -0.33 5.13 25.21
N LEU A 59 0.96 5.34 25.44
CA LEU A 59 1.84 4.42 26.20
C LEU A 59 1.29 4.04 27.58
N GLY A 60 0.66 5.00 28.29
CA GLY A 60 0.09 4.75 29.61
C GLY A 60 -1.02 3.69 29.61
N GLN A 61 -1.76 3.58 28.50
CA GLN A 61 -2.88 2.66 28.31
C GLN A 61 -2.43 1.34 27.65
N LEU A 62 -1.21 1.30 27.09
CA LEU A 62 -0.62 0.11 26.44
C LEU A 62 0.15 -0.79 27.41
N LYS A 63 0.03 -0.59 28.74
CA LYS A 63 0.68 -1.44 29.74
C LYS A 63 0.45 -2.94 29.55
N PRO A 64 -0.74 -3.43 29.14
CA PRO A 64 -0.96 -4.85 28.91
C PRO A 64 -0.10 -5.44 27.78
N TYR A 65 0.38 -4.60 26.87
CA TYR A 65 1.13 -5.00 25.67
C TYR A 65 2.62 -4.75 25.76
N ILE A 66 3.11 -4.16 26.85
CA ILE A 66 4.50 -3.64 26.97
C ILE A 66 5.58 -4.71 26.73
N ASP A 67 5.27 -5.95 27.05
CA ASP A 67 6.19 -7.07 26.85
C ASP A 67 6.16 -7.64 25.42
N ASP A 68 5.17 -7.26 24.61
CA ASP A 68 4.97 -7.74 23.25
C ASP A 68 5.36 -6.69 22.18
N ILE A 69 5.51 -5.41 22.56
CA ILE A 69 5.74 -4.32 21.61
C ILE A 69 7.04 -3.57 21.88
N VAL A 70 7.64 -3.06 20.83
CA VAL A 70 8.65 -2.00 20.87
C VAL A 70 7.94 -0.68 20.57
N TYR A 71 7.67 0.11 21.62
CA TYR A 71 7.04 1.41 21.46
C TYR A 71 8.06 2.50 21.15
N VAL A 72 7.80 3.26 20.09
CA VAL A 72 8.65 4.35 19.63
C VAL A 72 7.79 5.58 19.40
N ARG A 73 8.16 6.71 20.02
CA ARG A 73 7.52 7.99 19.75
C ARG A 73 8.47 8.94 19.04
N GLN A 74 7.97 9.65 18.04
CA GLN A 74 8.70 10.68 17.31
C GLN A 74 7.88 11.97 17.22
N PRO A 75 8.49 13.14 16.96
CA PRO A 75 7.74 14.33 16.55
C PRO A 75 6.94 14.03 15.28
N ASN A 76 5.70 14.56 15.19
CA ASN A 76 4.85 14.31 14.01
C ASN A 76 5.57 14.70 12.72
N ALA A 77 5.71 13.73 11.84
CA ALA A 77 6.37 13.86 10.55
C ALA A 77 5.61 13.14 9.42
N GLY A 78 4.42 12.61 9.74
CA GLY A 78 3.51 11.92 8.81
C GLY A 78 3.76 10.42 8.66
N LEU A 79 2.78 9.72 8.09
CA LEU A 79 2.73 8.26 7.96
C LEU A 79 4.00 7.67 7.32
N SER A 80 4.50 8.29 6.24
CA SER A 80 5.74 7.87 5.58
C SER A 80 6.94 7.86 6.53
N ALA A 81 7.06 8.88 7.39
CA ALA A 81 8.15 8.97 8.35
C ALA A 81 8.02 7.92 9.44
N ALA A 82 6.80 7.66 9.93
CA ALA A 82 6.52 6.60 10.90
C ALA A 82 6.86 5.21 10.35
N ARG A 83 6.41 4.89 9.13
CA ARG A 83 6.77 3.63 8.46
C ARG A 83 8.27 3.50 8.24
N ASN A 84 8.95 4.56 7.80
CA ASN A 84 10.42 4.58 7.64
C ASN A 84 11.16 4.36 8.97
N ARG A 85 10.64 4.90 10.06
CA ARG A 85 11.19 4.66 11.41
C ARG A 85 11.05 3.19 11.80
N GLY A 86 9.90 2.59 11.54
CA GLY A 86 9.68 1.15 11.74
C GLY A 86 10.65 0.30 10.89
N ILE A 87 10.80 0.61 9.59
CA ILE A 87 11.76 -0.08 8.71
C ILE A 87 13.19 -0.04 9.28
N GLN A 88 13.61 1.12 9.81
CA GLN A 88 14.96 1.29 10.35
C GLN A 88 15.22 0.41 11.58
N MET A 89 14.19 0.10 12.35
CA MET A 89 14.28 -0.64 13.60
C MET A 89 14.01 -2.14 13.42
N ALA A 90 13.32 -2.53 12.35
CA ALA A 90 12.89 -3.89 12.10
C ALA A 90 14.04 -4.87 11.98
N THR A 91 13.92 -6.02 12.70
CA THR A 91 14.91 -7.09 12.72
C THR A 91 14.41 -8.38 12.09
N GLY A 92 13.11 -8.52 11.87
CA GLY A 92 12.47 -9.71 11.29
C GLY A 92 12.89 -10.01 9.86
N GLN A 93 12.66 -11.24 9.43
CA GLN A 93 12.95 -11.70 8.07
C GLN A 93 11.98 -11.08 7.07
N TYR A 94 10.70 -10.99 7.45
CA TYR A 94 9.64 -10.33 6.68
C TYR A 94 9.16 -9.07 7.39
N LEU A 95 8.67 -8.10 6.63
CA LEU A 95 8.04 -6.87 7.13
C LEU A 95 6.58 -6.83 6.70
N GLN A 96 5.71 -6.38 7.62
CA GLN A 96 4.31 -6.10 7.39
C GLN A 96 3.98 -4.71 7.96
N PHE A 97 3.43 -3.83 7.14
CA PHE A 97 2.85 -2.58 7.63
C PHE A 97 1.40 -2.80 8.05
N VAL A 98 1.02 -2.20 9.16
CA VAL A 98 -0.36 -2.19 9.64
C VAL A 98 -0.68 -0.77 10.11
N ASP A 99 -1.78 -0.19 9.65
CA ASP A 99 -2.23 1.10 10.16
C ASP A 99 -2.93 0.88 11.51
N GLY A 100 -2.64 1.71 12.50
CA GLY A 100 -3.05 1.47 13.89
C GLY A 100 -4.57 1.53 14.15
N ASP A 101 -5.36 1.96 13.16
CA ASP A 101 -6.83 1.95 13.17
C ASP A 101 -7.43 0.73 12.44
N ASP A 102 -6.59 -0.11 11.84
CA ASP A 102 -6.98 -1.32 11.11
C ASP A 102 -6.58 -2.58 11.88
N TYR A 103 -6.89 -3.77 11.34
CA TYR A 103 -6.50 -5.04 11.95
C TYR A 103 -6.37 -6.18 10.93
N LEU A 104 -5.68 -7.24 11.34
CA LEU A 104 -5.50 -8.44 10.53
C LEU A 104 -6.65 -9.42 10.75
N LEU A 105 -7.13 -10.05 9.68
CA LEU A 105 -8.13 -11.12 9.73
C LEU A 105 -7.43 -12.45 9.94
N HIS A 106 -7.56 -13.01 11.14
CA HIS A 106 -6.74 -14.10 11.67
C HIS A 106 -6.61 -15.28 10.70
N ALA A 107 -7.70 -15.95 10.35
CA ALA A 107 -7.65 -17.17 9.51
C ALA A 107 -7.04 -16.91 8.12
N ALA A 108 -7.35 -15.76 7.52
CA ALA A 108 -6.83 -15.36 6.22
C ALA A 108 -5.34 -14.99 6.30
N TYR A 109 -4.91 -14.32 7.37
CA TYR A 109 -3.51 -13.97 7.55
C TYR A 109 -2.64 -15.20 7.89
N GLU A 110 -3.18 -16.18 8.63
CA GLU A 110 -2.52 -17.48 8.84
C GLU A 110 -2.22 -18.20 7.52
N HIS A 111 -3.09 -18.08 6.53
CA HIS A 111 -2.81 -18.58 5.18
C HIS A 111 -1.57 -17.89 4.58
N CYS A 112 -1.45 -16.57 4.72
CA CYS A 112 -0.26 -15.82 4.26
C CYS A 112 1.02 -16.26 4.99
N LEU A 113 0.95 -16.51 6.32
CA LEU A 113 2.06 -17.08 7.08
C LEU A 113 2.44 -18.48 6.59
N GLY A 114 1.46 -19.31 6.23
CA GLY A 114 1.67 -20.61 5.59
C GLY A 114 2.44 -20.50 4.26
N LEU A 115 2.13 -19.49 3.45
CA LEU A 115 2.81 -19.23 2.18
C LEU A 115 4.28 -18.82 2.39
N ILE A 116 4.59 -17.93 3.33
CA ILE A 116 5.99 -17.56 3.61
C ILE A 116 6.79 -18.72 4.17
N ARG A 117 6.18 -19.60 4.99
CA ARG A 117 6.86 -20.79 5.56
C ARG A 117 7.12 -21.88 4.52
N SER A 118 6.21 -22.06 3.55
CA SER A 118 6.26 -23.15 2.57
C SER A 118 6.97 -22.79 1.27
N LYS A 119 6.76 -21.57 0.76
CA LYS A 119 7.26 -21.14 -0.56
C LYS A 119 8.44 -20.17 -0.46
N LEU A 120 8.65 -19.54 0.70
CA LEU A 120 9.71 -18.55 0.96
C LEU A 120 9.76 -17.44 -0.11
N PRO A 121 8.63 -16.86 -0.54
CA PRO A 121 8.63 -15.84 -1.56
C PRO A 121 9.23 -14.52 -1.04
N ASP A 122 9.68 -13.66 -1.94
CA ASP A 122 10.11 -12.32 -1.55
C ASP A 122 8.93 -11.44 -1.13
N ILE A 123 7.76 -11.62 -1.76
CA ILE A 123 6.53 -10.89 -1.44
C ILE A 123 5.33 -11.85 -1.48
N VAL A 124 4.45 -11.74 -0.48
CA VAL A 124 3.10 -12.29 -0.53
C VAL A 124 2.11 -11.14 -0.63
N MET A 125 1.36 -11.06 -1.73
CA MET A 125 0.27 -10.10 -1.95
C MET A 125 -1.05 -10.75 -1.54
N PHE A 126 -1.93 -9.99 -0.87
CA PHE A 126 -3.27 -10.41 -0.44
C PHE A 126 -4.27 -9.25 -0.54
N ASP A 127 -5.54 -9.55 -0.40
CA ASP A 127 -6.62 -8.56 -0.49
C ASP A 127 -7.02 -8.03 0.91
N PHE A 128 -7.81 -6.95 0.90
CA PHE A 128 -8.44 -6.39 2.09
C PHE A 128 -9.96 -6.36 1.94
N THR A 129 -10.66 -6.21 3.06
CA THR A 129 -12.09 -5.91 3.11
C THR A 129 -12.35 -4.68 3.99
N ASN A 130 -13.48 -4.04 3.77
CA ASN A 130 -14.03 -2.96 4.60
C ASN A 130 -15.48 -3.24 5.01
N GLU A 131 -15.96 -4.46 4.79
CA GLU A 131 -17.29 -4.91 5.18
C GLU A 131 -17.22 -5.47 6.60
N ASP A 132 -18.05 -4.94 7.49
CA ASP A 132 -18.13 -5.41 8.89
C ASP A 132 -18.54 -6.89 8.94
N GLU A 133 -17.81 -7.69 9.73
CA GLU A 133 -18.03 -9.13 9.90
C GLU A 133 -19.44 -9.49 10.47
N ASN A 134 -20.24 -8.50 10.87
CA ASN A 134 -21.58 -8.69 11.44
C ASN A 134 -22.65 -9.14 10.44
N GLU A 135 -22.38 -9.12 9.15
CA GLU A 135 -23.27 -9.69 8.13
C GLU A 135 -22.64 -10.94 7.49
N ASN A 136 -22.63 -12.06 8.24
CA ASN A 136 -22.48 -13.44 7.72
C ASN A 136 -21.33 -13.72 6.72
N VAL A 137 -20.17 -13.13 6.87
CA VAL A 137 -19.00 -13.67 6.23
C VAL A 137 -18.47 -14.82 7.08
N ASN A 138 -19.00 -16.01 6.85
CA ASN A 138 -18.34 -17.25 7.23
C ASN A 138 -16.99 -17.34 6.52
N VAL A 139 -15.97 -16.71 7.10
CA VAL A 139 -14.56 -16.73 6.61
C VAL A 139 -14.01 -18.19 6.60
N ASN A 140 -14.78 -19.17 7.09
CA ASN A 140 -14.27 -20.48 7.45
C ASN A 140 -14.56 -21.64 6.49
N GLU A 141 -15.44 -21.54 5.47
CA GLU A 141 -15.74 -22.79 4.76
C GLU A 141 -15.82 -22.78 3.23
N ASN A 142 -15.83 -21.64 2.53
CA ASN A 142 -15.96 -21.67 1.04
C ASN A 142 -15.24 -20.57 0.27
N VAL A 143 -14.23 -19.92 0.81
CA VAL A 143 -13.38 -19.07 -0.04
C VAL A 143 -12.55 -20.03 -0.89
N ASN A 144 -12.84 -20.08 -2.20
CA ASN A 144 -12.00 -20.79 -3.15
C ASN A 144 -10.65 -20.05 -3.21
N VAL A 145 -9.78 -20.35 -2.24
CA VAL A 145 -8.46 -19.73 -2.11
C VAL A 145 -7.67 -20.03 -3.35
N LYS A 146 -7.36 -19.00 -4.11
CA LYS A 146 -6.49 -19.08 -5.28
C LYS A 146 -5.16 -18.47 -4.91
N ASN A 147 -4.12 -19.25 -5.11
CA ASN A 147 -2.76 -18.76 -5.00
C ASN A 147 -2.18 -18.80 -6.42
N ASP A 148 -1.60 -17.70 -6.84
CA ASP A 148 -0.83 -17.70 -8.09
C ASP A 148 0.47 -18.50 -7.92
N ASP A 149 0.99 -19.01 -9.01
CA ASP A 149 2.36 -19.50 -9.07
C ASP A 149 3.33 -18.35 -8.79
N LEU A 150 4.51 -18.69 -8.31
CA LEU A 150 5.57 -17.71 -8.09
C LEU A 150 5.95 -17.05 -9.42
N LYS A 151 5.91 -15.71 -9.43
CA LYS A 151 6.29 -14.85 -10.54
C LYS A 151 7.37 -13.88 -10.09
N SER A 152 8.16 -13.36 -11.02
CA SER A 152 8.99 -12.19 -10.69
C SER A 152 8.11 -10.96 -10.45
N GLY A 153 8.58 -10.02 -9.62
CA GLY A 153 7.86 -8.78 -9.40
C GLY A 153 7.67 -7.94 -10.67
N CYS A 154 8.64 -8.01 -11.59
CA CYS A 154 8.53 -7.42 -12.93
C CYS A 154 7.36 -8.04 -13.73
N GLU A 155 7.24 -9.35 -13.71
CA GLU A 155 6.16 -10.06 -14.37
C GLU A 155 4.80 -9.76 -13.73
N TYR A 156 4.74 -9.76 -12.40
CA TYR A 156 3.55 -9.38 -11.65
C TYR A 156 3.07 -7.97 -12.02
N LEU A 157 3.98 -6.98 -11.98
CA LEU A 157 3.68 -5.59 -12.33
C LEU A 157 3.23 -5.41 -13.79
N SER A 158 3.74 -6.26 -14.70
CA SER A 158 3.36 -6.25 -16.12
C SER A 158 1.96 -6.79 -16.38
N GLN A 159 1.49 -7.74 -15.57
CA GLN A 159 0.24 -8.46 -15.79
C GLN A 159 -0.94 -7.93 -14.98
N HIS A 160 -0.67 -7.30 -13.82
CA HIS A 160 -1.72 -6.90 -12.89
C HIS A 160 -1.91 -5.38 -12.86
N ASN A 161 -3.15 -4.94 -12.62
CA ASN A 161 -3.42 -3.56 -12.25
C ASN A 161 -3.18 -3.45 -10.75
N LEU A 162 -2.06 -2.87 -10.39
CA LEU A 162 -1.64 -2.74 -9.01
C LEU A 162 -2.54 -1.77 -8.25
N GLN A 163 -3.19 -2.23 -7.18
CA GLN A 163 -3.70 -1.39 -6.12
C GLN A 163 -2.58 -1.28 -5.07
N ALA A 164 -1.88 -0.17 -5.07
CA ALA A 164 -0.73 0.01 -4.21
C ALA A 164 -1.21 0.39 -2.80
N THR A 165 -1.43 -0.60 -1.95
CA THR A 165 -1.78 -0.43 -0.55
C THR A 165 -0.68 -1.08 0.28
N ALA A 166 0.13 -0.27 0.97
CA ALA A 166 1.31 -0.76 1.69
C ALA A 166 1.00 -1.84 2.74
N CYS A 167 -0.25 -1.89 3.22
CA CYS A 167 -0.71 -2.85 4.23
C CYS A 167 -1.17 -4.19 3.65
N CYS A 168 -1.31 -4.33 2.31
CA CYS A 168 -1.86 -5.54 1.68
C CYS A 168 -0.79 -6.49 1.13
N TYR A 169 0.39 -6.46 1.70
CA TYR A 169 1.45 -7.44 1.41
C TYR A 169 2.46 -7.50 2.55
N LEU A 170 3.06 -8.67 2.70
CA LEU A 170 4.27 -8.85 3.52
C LEU A 170 5.44 -9.18 2.59
N PHE A 171 6.63 -8.71 2.94
CA PHE A 171 7.79 -8.81 2.06
C PHE A 171 9.09 -9.06 2.84
N ARG A 172 10.03 -9.74 2.23
CA ARG A 172 11.36 -9.97 2.80
C ARG A 172 12.09 -8.64 3.04
N ARG A 173 12.65 -8.50 4.24
CA ARG A 173 13.34 -7.27 4.66
C ARG A 173 14.58 -6.95 3.80
N ASP A 174 15.27 -7.96 3.31
CA ASP A 174 16.52 -7.78 2.55
C ASP A 174 16.30 -7.14 1.17
N ILE A 175 15.13 -7.34 0.54
CA ILE A 175 14.86 -6.74 -0.76
C ILE A 175 14.62 -5.22 -0.70
N ILE A 176 14.33 -4.66 0.48
CA ILE A 176 14.02 -3.24 0.61
C ILE A 176 15.24 -2.34 0.32
N GLY A 177 16.45 -2.78 0.72
CA GLY A 177 17.67 -2.00 0.57
C GLY A 177 17.52 -0.55 1.05
N SER A 178 17.82 0.40 0.17
CA SER A 178 17.70 1.84 0.43
C SER A 178 16.31 2.42 0.15
N LEU A 179 15.34 1.62 -0.32
CA LEU A 179 13.99 2.12 -0.62
C LEU A 179 13.28 2.59 0.65
N ARG A 180 12.72 3.78 0.61
CA ARG A 180 11.97 4.39 1.72
C ARG A 180 10.76 5.13 1.16
N PHE A 181 9.72 5.28 1.98
CA PHE A 181 8.59 6.14 1.65
C PHE A 181 9.03 7.61 1.60
N THR A 182 8.53 8.37 0.62
CA THR A 182 8.78 9.82 0.56
C THR A 182 7.93 10.53 1.60
N PRO A 183 8.52 11.25 2.58
CA PRO A 183 7.74 11.99 3.57
C PRO A 183 6.97 13.16 2.97
N GLY A 184 5.82 13.49 3.59
CA GLY A 184 5.03 14.70 3.31
C GLY A 184 4.20 14.68 2.04
N ILE A 185 4.12 13.54 1.34
CA ILE A 185 3.26 13.36 0.16
C ILE A 185 2.09 12.42 0.47
N TYR A 186 0.99 12.59 -0.25
CA TYR A 186 -0.03 11.58 -0.41
C TYR A 186 0.39 10.59 -1.52
N HIS A 187 -0.18 9.38 -1.51
CA HIS A 187 0.13 8.33 -2.49
C HIS A 187 1.59 7.83 -2.42
N GLU A 188 2.16 7.84 -1.22
CA GLU A 188 3.50 7.32 -0.94
C GLU A 188 3.62 5.82 -1.25
N ASP A 189 2.52 5.10 -1.11
CA ASP A 189 2.40 3.67 -1.44
C ASP A 189 2.44 3.42 -2.96
N GLU A 190 1.83 4.31 -3.75
CA GLU A 190 1.89 4.29 -5.22
C GLU A 190 3.31 4.52 -5.75
N GLU A 191 4.15 5.24 -5.01
CA GLU A 191 5.57 5.40 -5.31
C GLU A 191 6.39 4.20 -4.85
N PHE A 192 6.14 3.71 -3.63
CA PHE A 192 6.94 2.68 -2.97
C PHE A 192 6.71 1.28 -3.54
N THR A 193 5.46 0.85 -3.65
CA THR A 193 5.11 -0.54 -3.97
C THR A 193 5.63 -1.03 -5.33
N PRO A 194 5.52 -0.29 -6.46
CA PRO A 194 6.06 -0.76 -7.72
C PRO A 194 7.58 -0.86 -7.72
N GLN A 195 8.27 -0.01 -6.96
CA GLN A 195 9.73 -0.09 -6.82
C GLN A 195 10.15 -1.30 -5.97
N LEU A 196 9.38 -1.64 -4.93
CA LEU A 196 9.60 -2.85 -4.14
C LEU A 196 9.37 -4.11 -4.98
N LEU A 197 8.30 -4.14 -5.78
CA LEU A 197 8.00 -5.25 -6.68
C LEU A 197 9.15 -5.51 -7.67
N LEU A 198 9.73 -4.47 -8.27
CA LEU A 198 10.85 -4.65 -9.21
C LEU A 198 12.12 -5.23 -8.55
N ARG A 199 12.21 -5.26 -7.23
CA ARG A 199 13.32 -5.87 -6.48
C ARG A 199 13.05 -7.33 -6.09
N ALA A 200 11.81 -7.80 -6.26
CA ALA A 200 11.40 -9.15 -5.91
C ALA A 200 11.66 -10.13 -7.07
N GLU A 201 12.37 -11.19 -6.80
CA GLU A 201 12.54 -12.32 -7.72
C GLU A 201 11.32 -13.24 -7.68
N THR A 202 10.65 -13.31 -6.53
CA THR A 202 9.51 -14.18 -6.29
C THR A 202 8.36 -13.47 -5.58
N VAL A 203 7.23 -13.35 -6.27
CA VAL A 203 5.97 -12.83 -5.75
C VAL A 203 4.93 -13.93 -5.78
N CYS A 204 4.29 -14.20 -4.65
CA CYS A 204 3.10 -15.04 -4.54
C CYS A 204 1.90 -14.15 -4.28
N SER A 205 0.85 -14.21 -5.11
CA SER A 205 -0.41 -13.53 -4.81
C SER A 205 -1.49 -14.51 -4.40
N THR A 206 -2.37 -14.06 -3.53
CA THR A 206 -3.54 -14.80 -3.07
C THR A 206 -4.74 -13.87 -3.00
N ASN A 207 -5.94 -14.42 -3.18
CA ASN A 207 -7.20 -13.66 -3.10
C ASN A 207 -7.82 -13.65 -1.70
N VAL A 208 -7.06 -14.07 -0.66
CA VAL A 208 -7.57 -14.00 0.70
C VAL A 208 -7.63 -12.55 1.18
N GLN A 209 -8.74 -12.18 1.79
CA GLN A 209 -8.88 -10.90 2.45
C GLN A 209 -8.26 -11.01 3.85
N ALA A 210 -6.96 -10.69 3.94
CA ALA A 210 -6.20 -10.86 5.19
C ALA A 210 -6.11 -9.58 6.03
N TYR A 211 -6.62 -8.47 5.53
CA TYR A 211 -6.56 -7.17 6.15
C TYR A 211 -7.95 -6.54 6.21
N PHE A 212 -8.33 -5.97 7.37
CA PHE A 212 -9.55 -5.20 7.53
C PHE A 212 -9.22 -3.72 7.52
N TYR A 213 -9.73 -3.00 6.50
CA TYR A 213 -9.61 -1.56 6.36
C TYR A 213 -10.81 -0.85 6.97
N ARG A 214 -10.60 -0.09 8.04
CA ARG A 214 -11.66 0.61 8.76
C ARG A 214 -11.97 1.96 8.13
N HIS A 215 -13.23 2.16 7.74
CA HIS A 215 -13.70 3.49 7.36
C HIS A 215 -13.94 4.35 8.60
N ARG A 216 -13.27 5.49 8.66
CA ARG A 216 -13.48 6.48 9.72
C ARG A 216 -13.88 7.85 9.15
N PRO A 217 -14.79 8.59 9.84
CA PRO A 217 -14.94 10.03 9.60
C PRO A 217 -13.59 10.72 9.84
N HIS A 218 -13.26 11.70 9.02
CA HIS A 218 -12.00 12.46 9.10
C HIS A 218 -10.70 11.65 8.86
N SER A 219 -10.79 10.51 8.18
CA SER A 219 -9.57 9.87 7.67
C SER A 219 -8.95 10.71 6.55
N ILE A 220 -7.63 10.54 6.34
CA ILE A 220 -6.88 11.22 5.26
C ILE A 220 -7.55 11.05 3.89
N THR A 221 -8.24 9.93 3.67
CA THR A 221 -8.91 9.60 2.40
C THR A 221 -10.30 10.21 2.25
N THR A 222 -10.99 10.55 3.36
CA THR A 222 -12.40 11.01 3.34
C THR A 222 -12.54 12.53 3.40
N GLU A 223 -11.48 13.26 3.71
CA GLU A 223 -11.52 14.71 3.83
C GLU A 223 -11.71 15.39 2.46
N ALA A 224 -12.80 16.17 2.32
CA ALA A 224 -13.26 16.75 1.05
C ALA A 224 -12.84 18.24 0.86
N ASP A 225 -11.90 18.76 1.68
CA ASP A 225 -11.44 20.14 1.50
C ASP A 225 -10.75 20.32 0.14
N LYS A 226 -11.12 21.38 -0.57
CA LYS A 226 -10.59 21.70 -1.89
C LYS A 226 -9.06 21.82 -1.93
N ARG A 227 -8.45 22.33 -0.86
CA ARG A 227 -6.98 22.46 -0.76
C ARG A 227 -6.33 21.10 -0.70
N GLN A 228 -6.91 20.18 0.05
CA GLN A 228 -6.40 18.81 0.17
C GLN A 228 -6.60 18.01 -1.11
N ILE A 229 -7.73 18.21 -1.82
CA ILE A 229 -7.94 17.63 -3.15
C ILE A 229 -6.82 18.07 -4.10
N ILE A 230 -6.54 19.38 -4.16
CA ILE A 230 -5.48 19.89 -5.04
C ILE A 230 -4.10 19.37 -4.61
N LYS A 231 -3.83 19.28 -3.30
CA LYS A 231 -2.58 18.69 -2.79
C LYS A 231 -2.46 17.23 -3.22
N ARG A 232 -3.48 16.40 -3.02
CA ARG A 232 -3.49 14.98 -3.46
C ARG A 232 -3.23 14.85 -4.97
N LEU A 233 -3.86 15.67 -5.79
CA LEU A 233 -3.62 15.67 -7.23
C LEU A 233 -2.19 16.09 -7.59
N ASN A 234 -1.63 17.09 -6.90
CA ASN A 234 -0.24 17.49 -7.14
C ASN A 234 0.76 16.41 -6.71
N ASP A 235 0.52 15.75 -5.58
CA ASP A 235 1.35 14.67 -5.08
C ASP A 235 1.26 13.43 -5.99
N SER A 236 0.06 13.08 -6.49
CA SER A 236 -0.11 12.02 -7.50
C SER A 236 0.73 12.32 -8.76
N ARG A 237 0.70 13.56 -9.26
CA ARG A 237 1.55 13.96 -10.39
C ARG A 237 3.04 13.85 -10.05
N LEU A 238 3.44 14.25 -8.84
CA LEU A 238 4.83 14.12 -8.38
C LEU A 238 5.28 12.65 -8.40
N VAL A 239 4.46 11.74 -7.90
CA VAL A 239 4.71 10.28 -7.93
C VAL A 239 4.86 9.78 -9.37
N ILE A 240 3.92 10.13 -10.26
CA ILE A 240 3.98 9.76 -11.68
C ILE A 240 5.30 10.23 -12.30
N LYS A 241 5.69 11.48 -12.06
CA LYS A 241 6.94 12.05 -12.59
C LYS A 241 8.17 11.32 -12.07
N LYS A 242 8.24 11.04 -10.76
CA LYS A 242 9.36 10.30 -10.16
C LYS A 242 9.50 8.89 -10.75
N LEU A 243 8.39 8.15 -10.85
CA LEU A 243 8.40 6.82 -11.43
C LEU A 243 8.75 6.85 -12.93
N ASN A 244 8.30 7.87 -13.67
CA ASN A 244 8.66 8.04 -15.07
C ASN A 244 10.16 8.27 -15.24
N LEU A 245 10.76 9.14 -14.43
CA LEU A 245 12.22 9.37 -14.44
C LEU A 245 13.01 8.11 -14.09
N LEU A 246 12.49 7.30 -13.18
CA LEU A 246 13.09 6.02 -12.82
C LEU A 246 13.15 5.05 -14.01
N THR A 247 12.18 5.09 -14.93
CA THR A 247 12.14 4.18 -16.09
C THR A 247 13.41 4.25 -16.94
N ASP A 248 14.06 5.41 -17.02
CA ASP A 248 15.26 5.61 -17.84
C ASP A 248 16.46 4.84 -17.30
N THR A 249 16.47 4.53 -16.00
CA THR A 249 17.56 3.81 -15.33
C THR A 249 17.35 2.30 -15.28
N LEU A 250 16.15 1.82 -15.63
CA LEU A 250 15.77 0.41 -15.50
C LEU A 250 16.20 -0.43 -16.71
N PRO A 251 16.50 -1.72 -16.51
CA PRO A 251 16.65 -2.70 -17.58
C PRO A 251 15.39 -2.78 -18.47
N PRO A 252 15.48 -3.29 -19.71
CA PRO A 252 14.37 -3.21 -20.67
C PRO A 252 13.05 -3.83 -20.22
N SER A 253 13.07 -4.98 -19.55
CA SER A 253 11.86 -5.66 -19.04
C SER A 253 11.18 -4.86 -17.92
N GLU A 254 11.98 -4.44 -16.93
CA GLU A 254 11.52 -3.64 -15.79
C GLU A 254 11.04 -2.27 -16.22
N ARG A 255 11.75 -1.65 -17.16
CA ARG A 255 11.34 -0.39 -17.80
C ARG A 255 9.95 -0.50 -18.40
N LYS A 256 9.68 -1.56 -19.18
CA LYS A 256 8.37 -1.81 -19.80
C LYS A 256 7.27 -1.99 -18.75
N ALA A 257 7.55 -2.74 -17.69
CA ALA A 257 6.62 -2.94 -16.57
C ALA A 257 6.31 -1.62 -15.86
N MET A 258 7.34 -0.83 -15.55
CA MET A 258 7.18 0.47 -14.90
C MET A 258 6.49 1.49 -15.81
N GLN A 259 6.79 1.54 -17.10
CA GLN A 259 6.09 2.41 -18.06
C GLN A 259 4.59 2.10 -18.12
N ARG A 260 4.20 0.80 -18.08
CA ARG A 260 2.81 0.40 -17.98
C ARG A 260 2.16 0.94 -16.69
N ARG A 261 2.86 0.85 -15.55
CA ARG A 261 2.39 1.38 -14.27
C ARG A 261 2.25 2.90 -14.29
N VAL A 262 3.23 3.61 -14.79
CA VAL A 262 3.20 5.08 -14.97
C VAL A 262 2.00 5.51 -15.80
N ALA A 263 1.75 4.83 -16.91
CA ALA A 263 0.60 5.12 -17.77
C ALA A 263 -0.74 4.82 -17.07
N GLN A 264 -0.83 3.76 -16.26
CA GLN A 264 -2.00 3.49 -15.43
C GLN A 264 -2.24 4.62 -14.42
N LEU A 265 -1.22 5.04 -13.68
CA LEU A 265 -1.31 6.15 -12.74
C LEU A 265 -1.69 7.48 -13.42
N ALA A 266 -1.20 7.73 -14.64
CA ALA A 266 -1.61 8.89 -15.43
C ALA A 266 -3.09 8.83 -15.79
N MET A 267 -3.63 7.65 -16.11
CA MET A 267 -5.08 7.47 -16.34
C MET A 267 -5.89 7.72 -15.06
N ASP A 268 -5.44 7.18 -13.92
CA ASP A 268 -6.10 7.38 -12.62
C ASP A 268 -6.04 8.85 -12.18
N TYR A 269 -4.93 9.54 -12.44
CA TYR A 269 -4.79 10.97 -12.22
C TYR A 269 -5.79 11.79 -13.05
N ILE A 270 -5.90 11.53 -14.35
CA ILE A 270 -6.87 12.20 -15.24
C ILE A 270 -8.30 11.93 -14.77
N TYR A 271 -8.62 10.68 -14.43
CA TYR A 271 -9.92 10.30 -13.88
C TYR A 271 -10.22 11.07 -12.59
N ASN A 272 -9.27 11.16 -11.66
CA ASN A 272 -9.43 11.87 -10.38
C ASN A 272 -9.62 13.39 -10.60
N ILE A 273 -8.92 14.00 -11.56
CA ILE A 273 -9.16 15.40 -11.92
C ILE A 273 -10.60 15.60 -12.38
N ILE A 274 -11.08 14.75 -13.29
CA ILE A 274 -12.45 14.86 -13.83
C ILE A 274 -13.49 14.77 -12.71
N ILE A 275 -13.35 13.78 -11.82
CA ILE A 275 -14.34 13.51 -10.77
C ILE A 275 -14.29 14.56 -9.65
N GLN A 276 -13.09 14.93 -9.20
CA GLN A 276 -12.93 15.73 -7.97
C GLN A 276 -13.00 17.23 -8.24
N THR A 277 -12.49 17.69 -9.39
CA THR A 277 -12.47 19.14 -9.69
C THR A 277 -13.68 19.59 -10.49
N ARG A 278 -14.17 18.75 -11.42
CA ARG A 278 -15.21 19.10 -12.40
C ARG A 278 -14.89 20.37 -13.19
N ASP A 279 -13.62 20.71 -13.28
CA ASP A 279 -13.11 21.92 -13.95
C ASP A 279 -12.37 21.53 -15.22
N ARG A 280 -13.02 21.79 -16.37
CA ARG A 280 -12.45 21.48 -17.67
C ARG A 280 -11.18 22.26 -17.96
N LYS A 281 -11.12 23.54 -17.58
CA LYS A 281 -9.92 24.37 -17.80
C LYS A 281 -8.74 23.88 -16.96
N TYR A 282 -9.01 23.40 -15.75
CA TYR A 282 -7.98 22.79 -14.91
C TYR A 282 -7.47 21.50 -15.56
N LEU A 283 -8.37 20.64 -16.05
CA LEU A 283 -8.00 19.40 -16.75
C LEU A 283 -7.13 19.69 -17.98
N ASP A 284 -7.55 20.63 -18.85
CA ASP A 284 -6.81 20.95 -20.07
C ASP A 284 -5.37 21.38 -19.76
N ARG A 285 -5.17 22.27 -18.77
CA ARG A 285 -3.83 22.64 -18.31
C ARG A 285 -3.01 21.45 -17.80
N LYS A 286 -3.66 20.50 -17.10
CA LYS A 286 -2.96 19.30 -16.58
C LYS A 286 -2.63 18.30 -17.68
N LEU A 287 -3.41 18.23 -18.73
CA LEU A 287 -3.07 17.46 -19.94
C LEU A 287 -1.90 18.09 -20.71
N GLU A 288 -1.81 19.43 -20.78
CA GLU A 288 -0.65 20.14 -21.34
C GLU A 288 0.62 19.81 -20.51
N ASP A 289 0.50 19.84 -19.16
CA ASP A 289 1.60 19.43 -18.27
C ASP A 289 2.08 18.01 -18.57
N LEU A 290 1.15 17.03 -18.66
CA LEU A 290 1.47 15.63 -18.99
C LEU A 290 2.06 15.48 -20.39
N HIS A 291 1.59 16.27 -21.35
CA HIS A 291 2.12 16.27 -22.72
C HIS A 291 3.58 16.76 -22.74
N ALA A 292 3.89 17.83 -22.01
CA ALA A 292 5.25 18.34 -21.88
C ALA A 292 6.21 17.34 -21.21
N GLU A 293 5.68 16.44 -20.36
CA GLU A 293 6.43 15.37 -19.69
C GLU A 293 6.48 14.06 -20.52
N GLY A 294 5.88 14.02 -21.71
CA GLY A 294 5.84 12.83 -22.57
C GLY A 294 4.89 11.72 -22.07
N LEU A 295 3.97 12.08 -21.16
CA LEU A 295 3.01 11.15 -20.53
C LEU A 295 1.63 11.19 -21.20
N PHE A 296 1.41 12.13 -22.10
CA PHE A 296 0.20 12.26 -22.91
C PHE A 296 0.58 12.54 -24.38
N PRO A 297 -0.11 11.97 -25.39
CA PRO A 297 -1.25 11.04 -25.28
C PRO A 297 -0.89 9.73 -24.58
N LEU A 298 -1.88 9.12 -23.89
CA LEU A 298 -1.69 7.90 -23.13
C LEU A 298 -1.25 6.74 -24.05
N PRO A 299 -0.14 6.03 -23.74
CA PRO A 299 0.41 4.98 -24.60
C PRO A 299 -0.49 3.74 -24.63
N ASP A 300 -0.31 2.91 -25.67
CA ASP A 300 -1.02 1.63 -25.79
C ASP A 300 -0.17 0.52 -25.14
N HIS A 301 -0.67 -0.01 -24.03
CA HIS A 301 -0.14 -1.19 -23.37
C HIS A 301 -1.26 -2.20 -23.14
N ASP A 302 -0.90 -3.38 -22.67
CA ASP A 302 -1.90 -4.37 -22.31
C ASP A 302 -2.57 -4.01 -20.98
N TYR A 303 -3.76 -3.43 -21.10
CA TYR A 303 -4.60 -3.01 -19.98
C TYR A 303 -5.86 -3.86 -19.90
N THR A 304 -6.53 -3.80 -18.75
CA THR A 304 -7.90 -4.30 -18.65
C THR A 304 -8.84 -3.52 -19.57
N THR A 305 -9.97 -4.11 -19.92
CA THR A 305 -10.97 -3.52 -20.85
C THR A 305 -11.37 -2.11 -20.42
N LYS A 306 -11.56 -1.88 -19.12
CA LYS A 306 -11.89 -0.55 -18.55
C LYS A 306 -10.82 0.49 -18.90
N TYR A 307 -9.56 0.18 -18.66
CA TYR A 307 -8.45 1.10 -18.95
C TYR A 307 -8.24 1.30 -20.46
N LYS A 308 -8.42 0.26 -21.29
CA LYS A 308 -8.37 0.36 -22.76
C LYS A 308 -9.40 1.37 -23.30
N TRP A 309 -10.64 1.30 -22.80
CA TRP A 309 -11.69 2.25 -23.17
C TRP A 309 -11.40 3.66 -22.65
N PHE A 310 -11.02 3.79 -21.39
CA PHE A 310 -10.69 5.09 -20.80
C PHE A 310 -9.58 5.79 -21.58
N ARG A 311 -8.48 5.07 -21.90
CA ARG A 311 -7.39 5.58 -22.74
C ARG A 311 -7.87 6.07 -24.10
N ARG A 312 -8.67 5.27 -24.80
CA ARG A 312 -9.18 5.63 -26.13
C ARG A 312 -10.03 6.91 -26.08
N LEU A 313 -10.90 7.01 -25.10
CA LEU A 313 -11.74 8.20 -24.92
C LEU A 313 -10.89 9.42 -24.52
N THR A 314 -9.96 9.27 -23.61
CA THR A 314 -9.10 10.38 -23.13
C THR A 314 -8.20 10.92 -24.23
N ASN A 315 -7.67 10.07 -25.11
CA ASN A 315 -6.83 10.47 -26.24
C ASN A 315 -7.62 11.09 -27.42
N SER A 316 -8.95 11.22 -27.29
CA SER A 316 -9.83 11.83 -28.29
C SER A 316 -10.52 13.06 -27.70
N SER A 317 -10.54 14.19 -28.42
CA SER A 317 -11.20 15.42 -27.95
C SER A 317 -12.71 15.22 -27.71
N ILE A 318 -13.38 14.46 -28.57
CA ILE A 318 -14.80 14.11 -28.43
C ILE A 318 -14.97 13.19 -27.20
N GLY A 319 -14.13 12.16 -27.10
CA GLY A 319 -14.16 11.22 -25.97
C GLY A 319 -13.87 11.91 -24.64
N LEU A 320 -12.92 12.83 -24.59
CA LEU A 320 -12.60 13.60 -23.40
C LEU A 320 -13.78 14.49 -22.97
N THR A 321 -14.47 15.11 -23.92
CA THR A 321 -15.70 15.87 -23.65
C THR A 321 -16.81 14.98 -23.09
N LEU A 322 -16.97 13.78 -23.64
CA LEU A 322 -17.91 12.78 -23.12
C LEU A 322 -17.58 12.39 -21.67
N LEU A 323 -16.32 12.06 -21.40
CA LEU A 323 -15.87 11.66 -20.06
C LEU A 323 -16.11 12.76 -19.03
N THR A 324 -15.80 14.01 -19.35
CA THR A 324 -15.97 15.15 -18.42
C THR A 324 -17.42 15.45 -18.10
N ASN A 325 -18.37 15.12 -18.98
CA ASN A 325 -19.79 15.30 -18.75
C ASN A 325 -20.45 14.11 -18.05
N VAL A 326 -20.08 12.88 -18.44
CA VAL A 326 -20.78 11.66 -18.00
C VAL A 326 -20.24 11.11 -16.67
N LEU A 327 -18.91 11.05 -16.49
CA LEU A 327 -18.34 10.45 -15.27
C LEU A 327 -18.78 11.11 -13.96
N PRO A 328 -18.86 12.47 -13.86
CA PRO A 328 -19.35 13.10 -12.64
C PRO A 328 -20.82 12.82 -12.31
N MET A 329 -21.63 12.43 -13.30
CA MET A 329 -23.05 12.07 -13.10
C MET A 329 -23.19 10.66 -12.53
N ILE A 330 -22.44 9.69 -13.08
CA ILE A 330 -22.50 8.29 -12.64
C ILE A 330 -22.04 8.12 -11.18
N LYS A 331 -21.05 8.90 -10.74
CA LYS A 331 -20.54 8.79 -9.35
C LYS A 331 -21.39 9.50 -8.30
N LYS A 332 -22.34 10.33 -8.72
CA LYS A 332 -23.27 11.02 -7.80
C LYS A 332 -24.41 10.10 -7.30
N GLU A 333 -24.62 8.97 -7.98
CA GLU A 333 -25.67 7.98 -7.70
C GLU A 333 -25.17 6.79 -6.86
N ARG A 334 -23.91 6.78 -6.42
CA ARG A 334 -23.31 5.77 -5.53
C ARG A 334 -22.78 6.44 -4.25
#